data_d2581e6a3d4ff3d864040e2ad70dffb7
#
_entry.id   d2581e6a3d4ff3d864040e2ad70dffb7
#
_cell.length_a   1.000
_cell.length_b   1.000
_cell.length_c   1.000
_cell.angle_alpha   90.00
_cell.angle_beta   90.00
_cell.angle_gamma   90.00
#
_symmetry.space_group_name_H-M   'P 1'
#
loop_
_entity.id
_entity.type
_entity.pdbx_description
1 polymer ?
#
loop_
_entity_poly.entity_id
_entity_poly.type
_entity_poly.pdbx_seq_one_letter_code
_entity_poly.pdbx_strand_id
1 'polypeptide(L)'
;MLANKDKKDKVLSIRDLNISFETASGRVKAIRGVRMDLFKGETIAIVGESGSGKSVTVRAIMGILAGNGRIDSGRIEYSFTNEKGERETVDMTTLSQKEIRYRFSGKHIAMIFQDPMTSLDPTMQIGKQIMEGMIIHEGISKEEAKKRAIDLLAEVGIENPEKRFKEYPHQLSGGMRQRVVIAIALACNPDILICDEPTTALDVTIQAKILEVIKKLQVERNISVIFITHDLGVVAKVADYVDVMYAGRIIEKGSIDEIFYDPRHPYTWGLLASMPDTETDSDRLYAIPGTPPDLLKPITYDAFAPRNEYALAIDYKAEPPMFNVGGQHRVASWLCDERSPRAEMPAVLKDRIERMREESEKYGS
;
A
#
# COMPACT_ATOMS: atom_id res chain seq x y z
N MET A 1 -22.86 2.50 8.54
CA MET A 1 -23.27 3.67 7.70
C MET A 1 -22.37 3.74 6.48
N LEU A 2 -22.82 3.26 5.32
CA LEU A 2 -22.10 3.40 4.05
C LEU A 2 -22.17 4.87 3.63
N ALA A 3 -21.15 5.64 3.98
CA ALA A 3 -21.02 7.01 3.49
C ALA A 3 -20.81 6.96 1.98
N ASN A 4 -21.70 7.61 1.25
CA ASN A 4 -21.74 7.72 -0.19
C ASN A 4 -20.35 8.18 -0.71
N LYS A 5 -19.55 7.29 -1.30
CA LYS A 5 -18.19 7.57 -1.81
C LYS A 5 -18.16 8.67 -2.88
N ASP A 6 -19.32 8.95 -3.51
CA ASP A 6 -19.49 10.02 -4.49
C ASP A 6 -19.31 11.45 -3.92
N LYS A 7 -19.20 11.59 -2.58
CA LYS A 7 -18.94 12.85 -1.89
C LYS A 7 -17.56 12.97 -1.22
N LYS A 8 -16.74 11.91 -1.22
CA LYS A 8 -15.38 12.01 -0.68
C LYS A 8 -14.44 12.64 -1.71
N ASP A 9 -13.58 13.56 -1.25
CA ASP A 9 -12.56 14.19 -2.07
C ASP A 9 -11.50 13.18 -2.50
N LYS A 10 -11.40 12.94 -3.81
CA LYS A 10 -10.35 12.11 -4.38
C LYS A 10 -9.03 12.87 -4.36
N VAL A 11 -8.01 12.35 -3.70
CA VAL A 11 -6.67 12.96 -3.61
C VAL A 11 -5.70 12.38 -4.62
N LEU A 12 -5.84 11.09 -4.98
CA LEU A 12 -5.01 10.44 -5.99
C LEU A 12 -5.87 9.58 -6.91
N SER A 13 -5.56 9.61 -8.20
CA SER A 13 -6.24 8.82 -9.22
C SER A 13 -5.23 8.24 -10.20
N ILE A 14 -5.15 6.92 -10.30
CA ILE A 14 -4.33 6.20 -11.27
C ILE A 14 -5.23 5.60 -12.32
N ARG A 15 -4.90 5.82 -13.61
CA ARG A 15 -5.68 5.35 -14.75
C ARG A 15 -4.79 4.67 -15.76
N ASP A 16 -5.06 3.39 -16.02
CA ASP A 16 -4.43 2.56 -17.05
C ASP A 16 -2.89 2.62 -17.03
N LEU A 17 -2.31 2.67 -15.83
CA LEU A 17 -0.87 2.83 -15.65
C LEU A 17 -0.14 1.58 -16.14
N ASN A 18 0.81 1.78 -17.04
CA ASN A 18 1.71 0.76 -17.57
C ASN A 18 3.15 1.20 -17.34
N ILE A 19 3.97 0.31 -16.74
CA ILE A 19 5.38 0.58 -16.45
C ILE A 19 6.22 -0.61 -16.88
N SER A 20 7.32 -0.34 -17.55
CA SER A 20 8.31 -1.34 -17.93
C SER A 20 9.72 -0.97 -17.50
N PHE A 21 10.56 -1.99 -17.39
CA PHE A 21 11.99 -1.88 -17.10
C PHE A 21 12.79 -2.54 -18.20
N GLU A 22 13.79 -1.83 -18.71
CA GLU A 22 14.78 -2.40 -19.62
C GLU A 22 15.83 -3.16 -18.80
N THR A 23 16.01 -4.44 -19.08
CA THR A 23 16.98 -5.31 -18.41
C THR A 23 17.88 -5.96 -19.43
N ALA A 24 18.98 -6.58 -19.00
CA ALA A 24 19.86 -7.34 -19.89
C ALA A 24 19.15 -8.50 -20.60
N SER A 25 18.10 -9.06 -19.98
CA SER A 25 17.29 -10.16 -20.50
C SER A 25 16.12 -9.70 -21.39
N GLY A 26 15.88 -8.40 -21.50
CA GLY A 26 14.77 -7.82 -22.24
C GLY A 26 13.91 -6.88 -21.42
N ARG A 27 12.76 -6.53 -21.98
CA ARG A 27 11.83 -5.57 -21.37
C ARG A 27 10.80 -6.27 -20.48
N VAL A 28 10.84 -5.98 -19.19
CA VAL A 28 9.90 -6.49 -18.17
C VAL A 28 8.72 -5.53 -18.04
N LYS A 29 7.50 -5.98 -18.29
CA LYS A 29 6.25 -5.22 -18.06
C LYS A 29 5.80 -5.38 -16.62
N ALA A 30 6.35 -4.57 -15.71
CA ALA A 30 6.11 -4.68 -14.29
C ALA A 30 4.70 -4.22 -13.85
N ILE A 31 4.10 -3.25 -14.55
CA ILE A 31 2.75 -2.75 -14.31
C ILE A 31 1.96 -2.81 -15.62
N ARG A 32 0.72 -3.32 -15.56
CA ARG A 32 -0.12 -3.64 -16.70
C ARG A 32 -1.55 -3.14 -16.49
N GLY A 33 -1.80 -1.85 -16.76
CA GLY A 33 -3.12 -1.25 -16.73
C GLY A 33 -3.70 -1.05 -15.32
N VAL A 34 -2.89 -0.68 -14.34
CA VAL A 34 -3.34 -0.42 -12.96
C VAL A 34 -4.29 0.78 -12.91
N ARG A 35 -5.42 0.61 -12.20
CA ARG A 35 -6.41 1.64 -11.89
C ARG A 35 -6.71 1.65 -10.40
N MET A 36 -6.43 2.77 -9.73
CA MET A 36 -6.62 2.96 -8.30
C MET A 36 -7.13 4.37 -8.00
N ASP A 37 -7.98 4.52 -7.00
CA ASP A 37 -8.44 5.81 -6.46
C ASP A 37 -8.20 5.84 -4.96
N LEU A 38 -7.59 6.91 -4.46
CA LEU A 38 -7.42 7.18 -3.05
C LEU A 38 -8.22 8.43 -2.68
N PHE A 39 -9.01 8.32 -1.63
CA PHE A 39 -9.83 9.43 -1.13
C PHE A 39 -9.23 10.02 0.15
N LYS A 40 -9.57 11.29 0.43
CA LYS A 40 -9.04 12.02 1.59
C LYS A 40 -9.38 11.30 2.90
N GLY A 41 -8.35 11.10 3.72
CA GLY A 41 -8.45 10.43 5.01
C GLY A 41 -8.73 8.91 4.92
N GLU A 42 -8.65 8.29 3.73
CA GLU A 42 -8.82 6.85 3.53
C GLU A 42 -7.48 6.12 3.55
N THR A 43 -7.47 4.91 4.09
CA THR A 43 -6.36 3.98 3.97
C THR A 43 -6.69 2.91 2.94
N ILE A 44 -5.92 2.88 1.83
CA ILE A 44 -5.98 1.78 0.86
C ILE A 44 -4.78 0.85 1.06
N ALA A 45 -5.04 -0.45 1.19
CA ALA A 45 -3.99 -1.46 1.22
C ALA A 45 -3.77 -2.06 -0.18
N ILE A 46 -2.51 -2.19 -0.59
CA ILE A 46 -2.14 -2.95 -1.79
C ILE A 46 -1.46 -4.23 -1.33
N VAL A 47 -2.08 -5.37 -1.63
CA VAL A 47 -1.62 -6.69 -1.19
C VAL A 47 -1.28 -7.60 -2.37
N GLY A 48 -0.47 -8.62 -2.13
CA GLY A 48 -0.08 -9.62 -3.14
C GLY A 48 1.33 -10.15 -2.89
N GLU A 49 1.71 -11.19 -3.64
CA GLU A 49 3.04 -11.80 -3.55
C GLU A 49 4.17 -10.83 -3.90
N SER A 50 5.41 -11.18 -3.50
CA SER A 50 6.60 -10.44 -3.92
C SER A 50 6.70 -10.42 -5.46
N GLY A 51 7.10 -9.29 -6.03
CA GLY A 51 7.18 -9.12 -7.48
C GLY A 51 5.85 -8.83 -8.18
N SER A 52 4.71 -8.74 -7.47
CA SER A 52 3.41 -8.43 -8.09
C SER A 52 3.29 -6.99 -8.62
N GLY A 53 4.23 -6.08 -8.29
CA GLY A 53 4.26 -4.70 -8.78
C GLY A 53 3.91 -3.62 -7.74
N LYS A 54 3.59 -3.97 -6.50
CA LYS A 54 3.16 -3.05 -5.43
C LYS A 54 4.08 -1.84 -5.27
N SER A 55 5.35 -2.09 -4.92
CA SER A 55 6.35 -1.04 -4.71
C SER A 55 6.67 -0.26 -5.98
N VAL A 56 6.58 -0.88 -7.16
CA VAL A 56 6.76 -0.18 -8.45
C VAL A 56 5.67 0.87 -8.66
N THR A 57 4.41 0.54 -8.34
CA THR A 57 3.28 1.46 -8.46
C THR A 57 3.49 2.71 -7.60
N VAL A 58 3.87 2.54 -6.32
CA VAL A 58 4.06 3.70 -5.42
C VAL A 58 5.33 4.49 -5.74
N ARG A 59 6.40 3.83 -6.20
CA ARG A 59 7.60 4.53 -6.67
C ARG A 59 7.33 5.39 -7.90
N ALA A 60 6.39 5.01 -8.77
CA ALA A 60 5.95 5.84 -9.88
C ALA A 60 5.24 7.12 -9.38
N ILE A 61 4.37 7.00 -8.36
CA ILE A 61 3.72 8.15 -7.72
C ILE A 61 4.77 9.13 -7.17
N MET A 62 5.80 8.61 -6.53
CA MET A 62 6.88 9.40 -5.91
C MET A 62 7.91 9.95 -6.92
N GLY A 63 7.84 9.57 -8.21
CA GLY A 63 8.85 9.95 -9.20
C GLY A 63 10.25 9.37 -8.92
N ILE A 64 10.34 8.20 -8.30
CA ILE A 64 11.60 7.53 -7.93
C ILE A 64 11.76 6.15 -8.58
N LEU A 65 11.21 5.98 -9.78
CA LEU A 65 11.49 4.77 -10.57
C LEU A 65 13.00 4.66 -10.81
N ALA A 66 13.49 3.42 -10.86
CA ALA A 66 14.88 3.16 -11.22
C ALA A 66 15.19 3.71 -12.63
N GLY A 67 16.45 4.05 -12.90
CA GLY A 67 16.84 4.72 -14.15
C GLY A 67 16.56 3.93 -15.45
N ASN A 68 16.39 2.60 -15.34
CA ASN A 68 15.98 1.71 -16.43
C ASN A 68 14.45 1.51 -16.52
N GLY A 69 13.68 2.15 -15.61
CA GLY A 69 12.22 2.08 -15.57
C GLY A 69 11.58 3.28 -16.26
N ARG A 70 10.45 3.05 -16.93
CA ARG A 70 9.68 4.12 -17.55
C ARG A 70 8.18 3.86 -17.44
N ILE A 71 7.39 4.93 -17.39
CA ILE A 71 5.95 4.90 -17.58
C ILE A 71 5.70 4.83 -19.09
N ASP A 72 5.06 3.75 -19.55
CA ASP A 72 4.77 3.54 -20.97
C ASP A 72 3.49 4.24 -21.40
N SER A 73 2.48 4.24 -20.52
CA SER A 73 1.19 4.88 -20.70
C SER A 73 0.42 4.98 -19.39
N GLY A 74 -0.69 5.68 -19.43
CA GLY A 74 -1.56 5.91 -18.28
C GLY A 74 -1.33 7.27 -17.64
N ARG A 75 -2.03 7.54 -16.53
CA ARG A 75 -1.98 8.82 -15.81
C ARG A 75 -1.95 8.58 -14.31
N ILE A 76 -1.29 9.50 -13.60
CA ILE A 76 -1.29 9.60 -12.14
C ILE A 76 -1.69 11.04 -11.80
N GLU A 77 -2.97 11.24 -11.48
CA GLU A 77 -3.53 12.55 -11.15
C GLU A 77 -3.52 12.73 -9.63
N TYR A 78 -2.83 13.74 -9.15
CA TYR A 78 -2.78 14.14 -7.75
C TYR A 78 -3.52 15.46 -7.57
N SER A 79 -4.47 15.50 -6.62
CA SER A 79 -5.29 16.68 -6.30
C SER A 79 -4.95 17.17 -4.90
N PHE A 80 -4.63 18.44 -4.77
CA PHE A 80 -4.24 19.09 -3.50
C PHE A 80 -4.81 20.50 -3.41
N THR A 81 -4.73 21.08 -2.23
CA THR A 81 -5.07 22.50 -2.01
C THR A 81 -3.79 23.31 -2.08
N ASN A 82 -3.73 24.25 -3.00
CA ASN A 82 -2.57 25.13 -3.18
C ASN A 82 -2.50 26.22 -2.08
N GLU A 83 -1.43 27.02 -2.06
CA GLU A 83 -1.20 28.09 -1.06
C GLU A 83 -2.28 29.18 -1.09
N LYS A 84 -3.07 29.28 -2.16
CA LYS A 84 -4.20 30.22 -2.28
C LYS A 84 -5.51 29.63 -1.74
N GLY A 85 -5.50 28.37 -1.26
CA GLY A 85 -6.70 27.66 -0.82
C GLY A 85 -7.55 27.08 -1.97
N GLU A 86 -7.04 27.08 -3.21
CA GLU A 86 -7.74 26.54 -4.37
C GLU A 86 -7.35 25.06 -4.60
N ARG A 87 -8.31 24.26 -5.05
CA ARG A 87 -8.05 22.87 -5.43
C ARG A 87 -7.38 22.82 -6.79
N GLU A 88 -6.22 22.19 -6.85
CA GLU A 88 -5.43 21.97 -8.06
C GLU A 88 -5.25 20.47 -8.30
N THR A 89 -5.28 20.06 -9.57
CA THR A 89 -5.00 18.67 -9.97
C THR A 89 -3.87 18.67 -10.98
N VAL A 90 -2.86 17.84 -10.74
CA VAL A 90 -1.67 17.72 -11.57
C VAL A 90 -1.52 16.26 -12.04
N ASP A 91 -1.27 16.06 -13.32
CA ASP A 91 -0.86 14.76 -13.85
C ASP A 91 0.65 14.59 -13.62
N MET A 92 0.99 13.74 -12.63
CA MET A 92 2.36 13.47 -12.23
C MET A 92 3.18 12.81 -13.36
N THR A 93 2.53 12.13 -14.31
CA THR A 93 3.22 11.46 -15.43
C THR A 93 3.78 12.43 -16.46
N THR A 94 3.30 13.67 -16.47
CA THR A 94 3.78 14.75 -17.37
C THR A 94 4.99 15.50 -16.82
N LEU A 95 5.31 15.28 -15.54
CA LEU A 95 6.40 15.95 -14.85
C LEU A 95 7.69 15.13 -14.91
N SER A 96 8.83 15.81 -14.93
CA SER A 96 10.11 15.14 -14.71
C SER A 96 10.25 14.63 -13.27
N GLN A 97 11.05 13.58 -13.07
CA GLN A 97 11.35 13.07 -11.71
C GLN A 97 11.90 14.17 -10.78
N LYS A 98 12.65 15.14 -11.33
CA LYS A 98 13.18 16.29 -10.58
C LYS A 98 12.06 17.21 -10.12
N GLU A 99 11.07 17.51 -10.95
CA GLU A 99 9.91 18.34 -10.59
C GLU A 99 9.04 17.66 -9.55
N ILE A 100 8.75 16.35 -9.70
CA ILE A 100 7.98 15.59 -8.70
C ILE A 100 8.68 15.66 -7.36
N ARG A 101 9.98 15.37 -7.32
CA ARG A 101 10.79 15.36 -6.11
C ARG A 101 10.83 16.71 -5.42
N TYR A 102 10.98 17.80 -6.17
CA TYR A 102 11.08 19.14 -5.60
C TYR A 102 9.73 19.69 -5.14
N ARG A 103 8.65 19.46 -5.91
CA ARG A 103 7.34 20.06 -5.63
C ARG A 103 6.48 19.24 -4.67
N PHE A 104 6.57 17.92 -4.72
CA PHE A 104 5.60 17.03 -4.07
C PHE A 104 6.20 16.07 -3.07
N SER A 105 7.36 15.45 -3.37
CA SER A 105 7.95 14.44 -2.49
C SER A 105 8.48 15.07 -1.21
N GLY A 106 8.09 14.50 -0.06
CA GLY A 106 8.44 15.01 1.28
C GLY A 106 7.57 16.17 1.76
N LYS A 107 6.94 16.93 0.86
CA LYS A 107 6.03 18.05 1.20
C LYS A 107 4.57 17.60 1.23
N HIS A 108 4.10 17.05 0.13
CA HIS A 108 2.70 16.64 -0.08
C HIS A 108 2.51 15.13 -0.04
N ILE A 109 3.49 14.39 -0.54
CA ILE A 109 3.48 12.93 -0.58
C ILE A 109 4.76 12.46 0.10
N ALA A 110 4.63 11.74 1.22
CA ALA A 110 5.75 11.16 1.95
C ALA A 110 5.74 9.64 1.86
N MET A 111 6.90 9.02 2.03
CA MET A 111 7.04 7.56 1.94
C MET A 111 7.90 7.02 3.09
N ILE A 112 7.41 5.96 3.72
CA ILE A 112 8.14 5.11 4.64
C ILE A 112 8.58 3.88 3.83
N PHE A 113 9.90 3.68 3.72
CA PHE A 113 10.49 2.56 3.00
C PHE A 113 10.56 1.30 3.87
N GLN A 114 10.71 0.16 3.22
CA GLN A 114 10.71 -1.18 3.82
C GLN A 114 11.77 -1.37 4.92
N ASP A 115 12.96 -0.77 4.77
CA ASP A 115 14.07 -0.93 5.72
C ASP A 115 14.41 0.39 6.43
N PRO A 116 14.09 0.50 7.74
CA PRO A 116 14.43 1.68 8.52
C PRO A 116 15.94 1.86 8.73
N MET A 117 16.73 0.76 8.57
CA MET A 117 18.19 0.80 8.75
C MET A 117 18.88 1.56 7.64
N THR A 118 18.36 1.46 6.42
CA THR A 118 18.89 2.16 5.24
C THR A 118 18.28 3.53 5.02
N SER A 119 17.19 3.85 5.76
CA SER A 119 16.45 5.11 5.62
C SER A 119 17.04 6.26 6.45
N LEU A 120 17.85 5.95 7.48
CA LEU A 120 18.47 6.93 8.35
C LEU A 120 19.96 7.07 8.05
N ASP A 121 20.47 8.31 7.95
CA ASP A 121 21.90 8.58 7.87
C ASP A 121 22.56 8.25 9.22
N PRO A 122 23.45 7.23 9.29
CA PRO A 122 24.08 6.82 10.55
C PRO A 122 25.03 7.87 11.12
N THR A 123 25.47 8.85 10.34
CA THR A 123 26.41 9.90 10.70
C THR A 123 25.75 11.19 11.15
N MET A 124 24.40 11.30 11.00
CA MET A 124 23.64 12.48 11.33
C MET A 124 22.74 12.24 12.56
N GLN A 125 22.64 13.25 13.44
CA GLN A 125 21.75 13.21 14.58
C GLN A 125 20.28 13.13 14.15
N ILE A 126 19.47 12.37 14.91
CA ILE A 126 18.05 12.13 14.64
C ILE A 126 17.27 13.43 14.41
N GLY A 127 17.41 14.40 15.33
CA GLY A 127 16.68 15.66 15.22
C GLY A 127 17.04 16.46 13.97
N LYS A 128 18.29 16.40 13.50
CA LYS A 128 18.70 17.09 12.27
C LYS A 128 18.03 16.48 11.04
N GLN A 129 17.90 15.15 10.99
CA GLN A 129 17.23 14.45 9.90
C GLN A 129 15.73 14.80 9.83
N ILE A 130 15.06 14.93 10.99
CA ILE A 130 13.65 15.35 11.03
C ILE A 130 13.50 16.81 10.59
N MET A 131 14.40 17.69 11.01
CA MET A 131 14.36 19.13 10.66
C MET A 131 14.63 19.40 9.19
N GLU A 132 15.40 18.55 8.51
CA GLU A 132 15.89 18.80 7.16
C GLU A 132 14.75 19.07 6.19
N GLY A 133 13.73 18.19 6.18
CA GLY A 133 12.53 18.36 5.33
C GLY A 133 11.80 19.68 5.58
N MET A 134 11.60 20.05 6.85
CA MET A 134 10.91 21.29 7.22
C MET A 134 11.68 22.53 6.75
N ILE A 135 13.00 22.53 6.91
CA ILE A 135 13.84 23.67 6.49
C ILE A 135 13.86 23.80 4.95
N ILE A 136 13.97 22.67 4.24
CA ILE A 136 14.05 22.67 2.77
C ILE A 136 12.72 23.01 2.12
N HIS A 137 11.60 22.41 2.58
CA HIS A 137 10.31 22.51 1.93
C HIS A 137 9.42 23.65 2.45
N GLU A 138 9.54 24.00 3.72
CA GLU A 138 8.73 25.06 4.34
C GLU A 138 9.52 26.36 4.57
N GLY A 139 10.86 26.30 4.52
CA GLY A 139 11.71 27.49 4.73
C GLY A 139 11.67 28.04 6.15
N ILE A 140 11.24 27.26 7.15
CA ILE A 140 11.15 27.71 8.54
C ILE A 140 12.52 27.83 9.21
N SER A 141 12.59 28.59 10.31
CA SER A 141 13.83 28.76 11.06
C SER A 141 14.31 27.45 11.71
N LYS A 142 15.58 27.36 12.03
CA LYS A 142 16.15 26.18 12.73
C LYS A 142 15.55 26.01 14.13
N GLU A 143 15.21 27.09 14.78
CA GLU A 143 14.59 27.12 16.12
C GLU A 143 13.17 26.56 16.08
N GLU A 144 12.39 26.97 15.09
CA GLU A 144 11.04 26.48 14.83
C GLU A 144 11.08 25.00 14.45
N ALA A 145 11.94 24.61 13.49
CA ALA A 145 12.11 23.24 13.06
C ALA A 145 12.52 22.31 14.21
N LYS A 146 13.41 22.79 15.11
CA LYS A 146 13.81 22.02 16.31
C LYS A 146 12.65 21.77 17.25
N LYS A 147 11.83 22.80 17.54
CA LYS A 147 10.65 22.65 18.40
C LYS A 147 9.70 21.63 17.81
N ARG A 148 9.32 21.78 16.55
CA ARG A 148 8.42 20.84 15.84
C ARG A 148 9.00 19.42 15.76
N ALA A 149 10.30 19.24 15.58
CA ALA A 149 10.94 17.93 15.57
C ALA A 149 10.88 17.22 16.93
N ILE A 150 11.02 17.95 18.03
CA ILE A 150 10.87 17.42 19.39
C ILE A 150 9.41 17.02 19.64
N ASP A 151 8.46 17.86 19.26
CA ASP A 151 7.02 17.58 19.38
C ASP A 151 6.64 16.32 18.57
N LEU A 152 7.15 16.17 17.32
CA LEU A 152 6.94 14.98 16.50
C LEU A 152 7.53 13.71 17.13
N LEU A 153 8.72 13.78 17.72
CA LEU A 153 9.30 12.63 18.44
C LEU A 153 8.40 12.18 19.59
N ALA A 154 7.81 13.12 20.34
CA ALA A 154 6.86 12.81 21.39
C ALA A 154 5.56 12.19 20.81
N GLU A 155 5.04 12.74 19.71
CA GLU A 155 3.80 12.31 19.06
C GLU A 155 3.90 10.86 18.52
N VAL A 156 5.07 10.47 17.97
CA VAL A 156 5.32 9.08 17.57
C VAL A 156 5.68 8.17 18.75
N GLY A 157 5.62 8.67 19.99
CA GLY A 157 5.83 7.90 21.21
C GLY A 157 7.30 7.60 21.52
N ILE A 158 8.21 8.51 21.20
CA ILE A 158 9.61 8.46 21.63
C ILE A 158 9.72 9.12 23.02
N GLU A 159 10.13 8.36 24.02
CA GLU A 159 10.38 8.88 25.37
C GLU A 159 11.62 9.77 25.42
N ASN A 160 11.56 10.83 26.25
CA ASN A 160 12.63 11.83 26.42
C ASN A 160 13.08 12.44 25.08
N PRO A 161 12.16 13.07 24.30
CA PRO A 161 12.40 13.50 22.93
C PRO A 161 13.55 14.49 22.78
N GLU A 162 13.78 15.41 23.76
CA GLU A 162 14.90 16.37 23.75
C GLU A 162 16.26 15.67 23.83
N LYS A 163 16.36 14.57 24.60
CA LYS A 163 17.57 13.77 24.69
C LYS A 163 17.76 13.00 23.36
N ARG A 164 16.71 12.31 22.89
CA ARG A 164 16.74 11.49 21.67
C ARG A 164 17.01 12.30 20.41
N PHE A 165 16.55 13.56 20.37
CA PHE A 165 16.86 14.51 19.29
C PHE A 165 18.35 14.63 18.98
N LYS A 166 19.23 14.53 20.01
CA LYS A 166 20.68 14.67 19.88
C LYS A 166 21.40 13.35 19.61
N GLU A 167 20.70 12.23 19.70
CA GLU A 167 21.26 10.89 19.50
C GLU A 167 21.38 10.55 18.00
N TYR A 168 22.16 9.51 17.71
CA TYR A 168 22.37 8.97 16.38
C TYR A 168 21.56 7.68 16.18
N PRO A 169 21.28 7.25 14.93
CA PRO A 169 20.49 6.05 14.66
C PRO A 169 20.97 4.79 15.38
N HIS A 170 22.27 4.58 15.48
CA HIS A 170 22.86 3.40 16.13
C HIS A 170 22.60 3.34 17.66
N GLN A 171 22.20 4.44 18.30
CA GLN A 171 21.87 4.50 19.71
C GLN A 171 20.41 4.16 20.02
N LEU A 172 19.58 3.91 18.97
CA LEU A 172 18.17 3.60 19.06
C LEU A 172 17.88 2.13 18.75
N SER A 173 16.85 1.57 19.39
CA SER A 173 16.31 0.25 19.03
C SER A 173 15.65 0.26 17.63
N GLY A 174 15.41 -0.91 17.04
CA GLY A 174 14.73 -1.03 15.73
C GLY A 174 13.37 -0.32 15.70
N GLY A 175 12.54 -0.56 16.71
CA GLY A 175 11.23 0.11 16.82
C GLY A 175 11.32 1.63 17.03
N MET A 176 12.34 2.13 17.75
CA MET A 176 12.58 3.56 17.87
C MET A 176 13.03 4.18 16.55
N ARG A 177 13.91 3.50 15.78
CA ARG A 177 14.30 3.95 14.45
C ARG A 177 13.12 4.05 13.51
N GLN A 178 12.23 3.07 13.52
CA GLN A 178 11.00 3.10 12.73
C GLN A 178 10.11 4.28 13.10
N ARG A 179 9.94 4.59 14.38
CA ARG A 179 9.20 5.77 14.85
C ARG A 179 9.84 7.09 14.37
N VAL A 180 11.18 7.14 14.34
CA VAL A 180 11.90 8.29 13.78
C VAL A 180 11.66 8.43 12.28
N VAL A 181 11.68 7.33 11.51
CA VAL A 181 11.35 7.36 10.08
C VAL A 181 9.92 7.85 9.84
N ILE A 182 8.96 7.43 10.68
CA ILE A 182 7.60 7.96 10.66
C ILE A 182 7.58 9.46 10.95
N ALA A 183 8.31 9.93 11.98
CA ALA A 183 8.41 11.35 12.27
C ALA A 183 8.99 12.18 11.12
N ILE A 184 10.03 11.65 10.43
CA ILE A 184 10.60 12.28 9.23
C ILE A 184 9.54 12.37 8.12
N ALA A 185 8.81 11.28 7.85
CA ALA A 185 7.79 11.25 6.82
C ALA A 185 6.65 12.25 7.09
N LEU A 186 6.33 12.49 8.36
CA LEU A 186 5.26 13.40 8.79
C LEU A 186 5.72 14.85 9.03
N ALA A 187 7.00 15.14 8.90
CA ALA A 187 7.60 16.42 9.26
C ALA A 187 6.96 17.62 8.56
N CYS A 188 6.56 17.46 7.31
CA CYS A 188 5.93 18.51 6.49
C CYS A 188 4.40 18.34 6.34
N ASN A 189 3.73 17.60 7.22
CA ASN A 189 2.28 17.34 7.17
C ASN A 189 1.77 16.93 5.79
N PRO A 190 2.22 15.79 5.23
CA PRO A 190 1.84 15.37 3.90
C PRO A 190 0.34 15.06 3.78
N ASP A 191 -0.23 15.25 2.58
CA ASP A 191 -1.61 14.85 2.26
C ASP A 191 -1.73 13.32 2.09
N ILE A 192 -0.64 12.69 1.60
CA ILE A 192 -0.55 11.25 1.35
C ILE A 192 0.69 10.68 2.02
N LEU A 193 0.50 9.63 2.81
CA LEU A 193 1.57 8.81 3.37
C LEU A 193 1.59 7.44 2.70
N ILE A 194 2.70 7.08 2.09
CA ILE A 194 2.94 5.76 1.51
C ILE A 194 3.76 4.93 2.50
N CYS A 195 3.26 3.76 2.88
CA CYS A 195 3.93 2.82 3.76
C CYS A 195 4.28 1.56 2.96
N ASP A 196 5.53 1.43 2.50
CA ASP A 196 6.01 0.27 1.74
C ASP A 196 6.62 -0.75 2.71
N GLU A 197 5.81 -1.73 3.14
CA GLU A 197 6.16 -2.78 4.12
C GLU A 197 6.79 -2.24 5.42
N PRO A 198 6.16 -1.29 6.10
CA PRO A 198 6.81 -0.50 7.17
C PRO A 198 7.14 -1.30 8.43
N THR A 199 6.73 -2.57 8.52
CA THR A 199 6.87 -3.39 9.73
C THR A 199 7.55 -4.74 9.50
N THR A 200 7.99 -5.05 8.29
CA THR A 200 8.52 -6.38 7.89
C THR A 200 9.74 -6.82 8.72
N ALA A 201 10.56 -5.88 9.20
CA ALA A 201 11.77 -6.17 9.98
C ALA A 201 11.57 -6.09 11.51
N LEU A 202 10.32 -6.04 11.99
CA LEU A 202 9.99 -5.82 13.40
C LEU A 202 9.31 -7.06 13.99
N ASP A 203 9.50 -7.27 15.30
CA ASP A 203 8.71 -8.28 16.04
C ASP A 203 7.23 -7.88 16.14
N VAL A 204 6.36 -8.87 16.35
CA VAL A 204 4.89 -8.70 16.33
C VAL A 204 4.40 -7.65 17.31
N THR A 205 5.03 -7.55 18.50
CA THR A 205 4.63 -6.57 19.52
C THR A 205 4.97 -5.13 19.09
N ILE A 206 6.14 -4.93 18.53
CA ILE A 206 6.56 -3.62 18.00
C ILE A 206 5.77 -3.26 16.75
N GLN A 207 5.51 -4.23 15.87
CA GLN A 207 4.64 -4.06 14.71
C GLN A 207 3.27 -3.51 15.11
N ALA A 208 2.59 -4.13 16.08
CA ALA A 208 1.28 -3.66 16.54
C ALA A 208 1.32 -2.20 17.01
N LYS A 209 2.31 -1.82 17.82
CA LYS A 209 2.50 -0.44 18.30
C LYS A 209 2.77 0.57 17.17
N ILE A 210 3.50 0.17 16.14
CA ILE A 210 3.77 1.04 14.96
C ILE A 210 2.49 1.26 14.16
N LEU A 211 1.68 0.20 13.96
CA LEU A 211 0.40 0.31 13.26
C LEU A 211 -0.59 1.23 14.00
N GLU A 212 -0.66 1.13 15.34
CA GLU A 212 -1.45 2.05 16.17
C GLU A 212 -1.01 3.51 16.00
N VAL A 213 0.30 3.77 15.98
CA VAL A 213 0.83 5.12 15.74
C VAL A 213 0.42 5.63 14.36
N ILE A 214 0.60 4.84 13.29
CA ILE A 214 0.22 5.23 11.93
C ILE A 214 -1.30 5.51 11.86
N LYS A 215 -2.14 4.62 12.42
CA LYS A 215 -3.60 4.78 12.41
C LYS A 215 -4.05 6.01 13.19
N LYS A 216 -3.49 6.24 14.38
CA LYS A 216 -3.75 7.43 15.18
C LYS A 216 -3.45 8.72 14.39
N LEU A 217 -2.24 8.79 13.81
CA LEU A 217 -1.79 9.97 13.06
C LEU A 217 -2.59 10.18 11.78
N GLN A 218 -3.00 9.10 11.10
CA GLN A 218 -3.89 9.14 9.94
C GLN A 218 -5.22 9.80 10.28
N VAL A 219 -5.83 9.43 11.40
CA VAL A 219 -7.11 10.00 11.85
C VAL A 219 -6.95 11.44 12.33
N GLU A 220 -5.98 11.71 13.24
CA GLU A 220 -5.78 13.02 13.85
C GLU A 220 -5.41 14.09 12.83
N ARG A 221 -4.61 13.74 11.81
CA ARG A 221 -4.13 14.69 10.80
C ARG A 221 -4.91 14.58 9.47
N ASN A 222 -5.91 13.69 9.40
CA ASN A 222 -6.71 13.43 8.20
C ASN A 222 -5.85 13.15 6.95
N ILE A 223 -4.78 12.35 7.13
CA ILE A 223 -3.85 11.94 6.07
C ILE A 223 -4.46 10.75 5.31
N SER A 224 -4.29 10.72 3.99
CA SER A 224 -4.64 9.55 3.18
C SER A 224 -3.46 8.59 3.12
N VAL A 225 -3.69 7.29 3.26
CA VAL A 225 -2.60 6.31 3.39
C VAL A 225 -2.66 5.28 2.26
N ILE A 226 -1.52 4.99 1.63
CA ILE A 226 -1.33 3.81 0.78
C ILE A 226 -0.44 2.85 1.57
N PHE A 227 -0.98 1.70 1.96
CA PHE A 227 -0.30 0.72 2.78
C PHE A 227 0.03 -0.52 1.97
N ILE A 228 1.31 -0.81 1.77
CA ILE A 228 1.77 -2.02 1.06
C ILE A 228 2.22 -3.04 2.08
N THR A 229 1.69 -4.24 2.00
CA THR A 229 2.12 -5.39 2.80
C THR A 229 1.72 -6.71 2.12
N HIS A 230 2.37 -7.78 2.51
CA HIS A 230 1.95 -9.15 2.20
C HIS A 230 1.20 -9.80 3.37
N ASP A 231 1.13 -9.13 4.53
CA ASP A 231 0.46 -9.62 5.74
C ASP A 231 -0.99 -9.09 5.79
N LEU A 232 -1.94 -9.98 5.48
CA LEU A 232 -3.37 -9.65 5.50
C LEU A 232 -3.90 -9.40 6.93
N GLY A 233 -3.26 -9.94 7.98
CA GLY A 233 -3.59 -9.64 9.37
C GLY A 233 -3.30 -8.17 9.73
N VAL A 234 -2.28 -7.58 9.10
CA VAL A 234 -2.00 -6.14 9.19
C VAL A 234 -3.06 -5.34 8.45
N VAL A 235 -3.42 -5.77 7.23
CA VAL A 235 -4.44 -5.11 6.41
C VAL A 235 -5.76 -4.98 7.14
N ALA A 236 -6.21 -6.05 7.80
CA ALA A 236 -7.45 -6.08 8.58
C ALA A 236 -7.52 -4.99 9.67
N LYS A 237 -6.37 -4.55 10.19
CA LYS A 237 -6.28 -3.54 11.27
C LYS A 237 -6.22 -2.10 10.77
N VAL A 238 -5.70 -1.87 9.57
CA VAL A 238 -5.37 -0.51 9.13
C VAL A 238 -6.18 -0.04 7.91
N ALA A 239 -6.63 -0.94 7.03
CA ALA A 239 -7.21 -0.58 5.75
C ALA A 239 -8.71 -0.32 5.83
N ASP A 240 -9.17 0.63 5.03
CA ASP A 240 -10.58 0.85 4.72
C ASP A 240 -10.96 0.16 3.39
N TYR A 241 -9.97 0.04 2.49
CA TYR A 241 -10.11 -0.50 1.14
C TYR A 241 -8.89 -1.34 0.75
N VAL A 242 -9.08 -2.37 -0.06
CA VAL A 242 -8.01 -3.30 -0.44
C VAL A 242 -7.96 -3.45 -1.95
N ASP A 243 -6.77 -3.30 -2.54
CA ASP A 243 -6.43 -3.65 -3.91
C ASP A 243 -5.52 -4.88 -3.90
N VAL A 244 -6.01 -6.01 -4.40
CA VAL A 244 -5.24 -7.26 -4.54
C VAL A 244 -4.50 -7.25 -5.87
N MET A 245 -3.18 -7.35 -5.81
CA MET A 245 -2.32 -7.20 -6.98
C MET A 245 -1.59 -8.51 -7.33
N TYR A 246 -1.67 -8.91 -8.60
CA TYR A 246 -0.98 -10.07 -9.14
C TYR A 246 -0.40 -9.75 -10.52
N ALA A 247 0.86 -10.14 -10.76
CA ALA A 247 1.55 -10.01 -12.04
C ALA A 247 1.37 -8.63 -12.72
N GLY A 248 1.49 -7.54 -11.95
CA GLY A 248 1.39 -6.16 -12.45
C GLY A 248 -0.02 -5.63 -12.66
N ARG A 249 -1.08 -6.34 -12.26
CA ARG A 249 -2.48 -5.91 -12.34
C ARG A 249 -3.17 -5.95 -10.97
N ILE A 250 -4.13 -5.07 -10.78
CA ILE A 250 -5.13 -5.25 -9.72
C ILE A 250 -6.16 -6.23 -10.24
N ILE A 251 -6.31 -7.37 -9.54
CA ILE A 251 -7.18 -8.48 -9.95
C ILE A 251 -8.46 -8.55 -9.12
N GLU A 252 -8.45 -8.02 -7.91
CA GLU A 252 -9.61 -7.87 -7.07
C GLU A 252 -9.47 -6.61 -6.23
N LYS A 253 -10.57 -5.89 -6.00
CA LYS A 253 -10.59 -4.71 -5.13
C LYS A 253 -11.95 -4.48 -4.53
N GLY A 254 -11.97 -4.02 -3.28
CA GLY A 254 -13.19 -3.77 -2.54
C GLY A 254 -12.92 -3.16 -1.18
N SER A 255 -13.97 -2.90 -0.40
CA SER A 255 -13.83 -2.58 1.01
C SER A 255 -13.16 -3.75 1.75
N ILE A 256 -12.66 -3.48 2.95
CA ILE A 256 -12.07 -4.52 3.79
C ILE A 256 -13.05 -5.69 3.99
N ASP A 257 -14.33 -5.40 4.22
CA ASP A 257 -15.36 -6.42 4.42
C ASP A 257 -15.62 -7.24 3.15
N GLU A 258 -15.68 -6.61 1.97
CA GLU A 258 -15.88 -7.28 0.69
C GLU A 258 -14.74 -8.27 0.39
N ILE A 259 -13.49 -7.88 0.68
CA ILE A 259 -12.32 -8.73 0.41
C ILE A 259 -12.14 -9.85 1.45
N PHE A 260 -12.42 -9.59 2.73
CA PHE A 260 -12.20 -10.58 3.78
C PHE A 260 -13.36 -11.54 3.96
N TYR A 261 -14.62 -11.09 3.76
CA TYR A 261 -15.81 -11.90 4.00
C TYR A 261 -16.51 -12.39 2.73
N ASP A 262 -16.20 -11.82 1.55
CA ASP A 262 -16.78 -12.24 0.27
C ASP A 262 -15.76 -12.21 -0.89
N PRO A 263 -14.53 -12.76 -0.71
CA PRO A 263 -13.53 -12.80 -1.78
C PRO A 263 -14.04 -13.60 -2.97
N ARG A 264 -13.76 -13.12 -4.19
CA ARG A 264 -14.28 -13.72 -5.43
C ARG A 264 -13.20 -14.24 -6.38
N HIS A 265 -11.96 -13.76 -6.23
CA HIS A 265 -10.85 -14.22 -7.06
C HIS A 265 -10.15 -15.42 -6.40
N PRO A 266 -9.87 -16.54 -7.12
CA PRO A 266 -9.18 -17.70 -6.56
C PRO A 266 -7.79 -17.37 -5.96
N TYR A 267 -7.08 -16.39 -6.50
CA TYR A 267 -5.83 -15.92 -5.89
C TYR A 267 -6.05 -15.30 -4.50
N THR A 268 -7.10 -14.50 -4.34
CA THR A 268 -7.47 -13.90 -3.04
C THR A 268 -7.88 -15.01 -2.04
N TRP A 269 -8.58 -16.04 -2.51
CA TRP A 269 -8.86 -17.22 -1.69
C TRP A 269 -7.58 -17.86 -1.18
N GLY A 270 -6.59 -18.04 -2.06
CA GLY A 270 -5.29 -18.59 -1.69
C GLY A 270 -4.54 -17.72 -0.69
N LEU A 271 -4.55 -16.39 -0.87
CA LEU A 271 -3.92 -15.46 0.07
C LEU A 271 -4.57 -15.53 1.46
N LEU A 272 -5.90 -15.50 1.54
CA LEU A 272 -6.63 -15.58 2.79
C LEU A 272 -6.49 -16.95 3.46
N ALA A 273 -6.49 -18.04 2.69
CA ALA A 273 -6.28 -19.39 3.21
C ALA A 273 -4.85 -19.62 3.73
N SER A 274 -3.86 -18.88 3.21
CA SER A 274 -2.46 -18.98 3.66
C SER A 274 -2.15 -18.18 4.93
N MET A 275 -3.09 -17.38 5.44
CA MET A 275 -2.90 -16.68 6.72
C MET A 275 -2.73 -17.69 7.87
N PRO A 276 -1.77 -17.46 8.79
CA PRO A 276 -1.69 -18.25 10.02
C PRO A 276 -3.03 -18.22 10.78
N ASP A 277 -3.47 -19.39 11.23
CA ASP A 277 -4.66 -19.54 12.08
C ASP A 277 -4.24 -20.27 13.35
N THR A 278 -4.49 -19.64 14.51
CA THR A 278 -4.12 -20.20 15.80
C THR A 278 -5.08 -21.31 16.26
N GLU A 279 -6.23 -21.46 15.61
CA GLU A 279 -7.29 -22.38 16.02
C GLU A 279 -7.42 -23.63 15.14
N THR A 280 -6.71 -23.69 14.01
CA THR A 280 -6.69 -24.90 13.18
C THR A 280 -5.56 -25.83 13.57
N ASP A 281 -5.90 -27.05 14.00
CA ASP A 281 -4.99 -28.19 14.27
C ASP A 281 -4.24 -28.71 13.01
N SER A 282 -4.30 -28.00 11.88
CA SER A 282 -3.62 -28.45 10.67
C SER A 282 -2.16 -28.00 10.69
N ASP A 283 -1.24 -28.94 10.78
CA ASP A 283 0.23 -28.75 10.66
C ASP A 283 0.67 -28.19 9.28
N ARG A 284 -0.24 -27.93 8.35
CA ARG A 284 0.07 -27.44 7.01
C ARG A 284 -0.73 -26.19 6.68
N LEU A 285 -0.01 -25.08 6.51
CA LEU A 285 -0.56 -23.86 5.91
C LEU A 285 -0.90 -24.15 4.43
N TYR A 286 -2.03 -23.62 3.97
CA TYR A 286 -2.36 -23.61 2.55
C TYR A 286 -1.31 -22.76 1.80
N ALA A 287 -0.76 -23.31 0.74
CA ALA A 287 0.18 -22.58 -0.14
C ALA A 287 -0.40 -22.50 -1.55
N ILE A 288 -0.38 -21.32 -2.14
CA ILE A 288 -0.77 -21.14 -3.54
C ILE A 288 0.22 -21.93 -4.43
N PRO A 289 -0.24 -22.90 -5.25
CA PRO A 289 0.66 -23.75 -6.03
C PRO A 289 1.40 -22.97 -7.12
N GLY A 290 2.54 -23.50 -7.56
CA GLY A 290 3.31 -22.96 -8.69
C GLY A 290 4.06 -21.66 -8.39
N THR A 291 4.51 -20.99 -9.44
CA THR A 291 5.28 -19.74 -9.39
C THR A 291 4.59 -18.66 -10.21
N PRO A 292 4.73 -17.37 -9.82
CA PRO A 292 4.24 -16.25 -10.63
C PRO A 292 4.81 -16.28 -12.05
N PRO A 293 4.08 -15.73 -13.04
CA PRO A 293 4.52 -15.74 -14.43
C PRO A 293 5.75 -14.86 -14.66
N ASP A 294 6.54 -15.23 -15.67
CA ASP A 294 7.65 -14.41 -16.16
C ASP A 294 7.13 -13.18 -16.92
N LEU A 295 7.34 -11.99 -16.35
CA LEU A 295 6.92 -10.72 -16.93
C LEU A 295 7.79 -10.21 -18.11
N LEU A 296 8.84 -10.93 -18.47
CA LEU A 296 9.57 -10.72 -19.73
C LEU A 296 8.70 -11.09 -20.96
N LYS A 297 7.80 -12.06 -20.80
CA LYS A 297 6.93 -12.53 -21.87
C LYS A 297 5.62 -11.73 -21.87
N PRO A 298 5.07 -11.37 -23.05
CA PRO A 298 3.75 -10.79 -23.13
C PRO A 298 2.69 -11.73 -22.56
N ILE A 299 1.90 -11.25 -21.61
CA ILE A 299 0.77 -11.98 -21.05
C ILE A 299 -0.50 -11.46 -21.73
N THR A 300 -1.20 -12.34 -22.47
CA THR A 300 -2.44 -12.04 -23.20
C THR A 300 -3.62 -12.87 -22.69
N TYR A 301 -3.42 -13.60 -21.62
CA TYR A 301 -4.34 -14.52 -20.97
C TYR A 301 -4.39 -14.20 -19.46
N ASP A 302 -5.27 -14.86 -18.71
CA ASP A 302 -5.27 -14.68 -17.25
C ASP A 302 -3.93 -15.13 -16.66
N ALA A 303 -3.17 -14.18 -16.13
CA ALA A 303 -1.85 -14.44 -15.56
C ALA A 303 -1.87 -15.49 -14.43
N PHE A 304 -3.01 -15.64 -13.74
CA PHE A 304 -3.18 -16.61 -12.67
C PHE A 304 -3.63 -18.00 -13.18
N ALA A 305 -4.12 -18.14 -14.40
CA ALA A 305 -4.64 -19.40 -14.93
C ALA A 305 -3.75 -20.64 -14.70
N PRO A 306 -2.41 -20.58 -14.89
CA PRO A 306 -1.54 -21.75 -14.64
C PRO A 306 -1.48 -22.21 -13.18
N ARG A 307 -1.91 -21.37 -12.24
CA ARG A 307 -1.94 -21.64 -10.79
C ARG A 307 -3.35 -21.78 -10.23
N ASN A 308 -4.36 -21.59 -11.09
CA ASN A 308 -5.76 -21.56 -10.72
C ASN A 308 -6.38 -22.93 -10.93
N GLU A 309 -6.71 -23.63 -9.85
CA GLU A 309 -7.40 -24.94 -9.91
C GLU A 309 -8.81 -24.84 -10.51
N TYR A 310 -9.39 -23.63 -10.53
CA TYR A 310 -10.71 -23.33 -11.09
C TYR A 310 -10.64 -22.74 -12.50
N ALA A 311 -9.45 -22.77 -13.15
CA ALA A 311 -9.26 -22.14 -14.44
C ALA A 311 -10.18 -22.71 -15.52
N LEU A 312 -10.82 -21.82 -16.26
CA LEU A 312 -11.66 -22.14 -17.40
C LEU A 312 -10.83 -22.11 -18.69
N ALA A 313 -11.32 -22.73 -19.76
CA ALA A 313 -10.63 -22.68 -21.04
C ALA A 313 -10.42 -21.26 -21.59
N ILE A 314 -11.27 -20.31 -21.20
CA ILE A 314 -11.15 -18.90 -21.59
C ILE A 314 -10.00 -18.21 -20.86
N ASP A 315 -9.65 -18.61 -19.63
CA ASP A 315 -8.54 -18.04 -18.86
C ASP A 315 -7.20 -18.18 -19.59
N TYR A 316 -7.03 -19.24 -20.39
CA TYR A 316 -5.83 -19.46 -21.21
C TYR A 316 -5.84 -18.73 -22.56
N LYS A 317 -6.92 -18.00 -22.90
CA LYS A 317 -7.10 -17.35 -24.20
C LYS A 317 -7.19 -15.84 -24.11
N ALA A 318 -7.74 -15.32 -23.01
CA ALA A 318 -7.97 -13.90 -22.83
C ALA A 318 -7.86 -13.48 -21.37
N GLU A 319 -7.35 -12.28 -21.12
CA GLU A 319 -7.38 -11.67 -19.80
C GLU A 319 -8.83 -11.34 -19.40
N PRO A 320 -9.25 -11.67 -18.15
CA PRO A 320 -10.58 -11.31 -17.69
C PRO A 320 -10.71 -9.78 -17.55
N PRO A 321 -11.87 -9.21 -17.94
CA PRO A 321 -12.20 -7.83 -17.62
C PRO A 321 -12.48 -7.70 -16.12
N MET A 322 -12.54 -6.47 -15.63
CA MET A 322 -12.92 -6.19 -14.25
C MET A 322 -14.45 -6.20 -14.12
N PHE A 323 -15.00 -7.29 -13.58
CA PHE A 323 -16.44 -7.46 -13.32
C PHE A 323 -16.85 -6.66 -12.06
N ASN A 324 -18.07 -6.11 -12.07
CA ASN A 324 -18.72 -5.56 -10.90
C ASN A 324 -19.55 -6.67 -10.23
N VAL A 325 -19.16 -7.07 -9.02
CA VAL A 325 -19.85 -8.16 -8.30
C VAL A 325 -20.74 -7.66 -7.16
N GLY A 326 -20.87 -6.34 -7.01
CA GLY A 326 -21.73 -5.68 -6.02
C GLY A 326 -21.01 -4.52 -5.34
N GLY A 327 -21.70 -3.57 -4.76
CA GLY A 327 -21.12 -2.48 -4.00
C GLY A 327 -19.94 -1.79 -4.71
N GLN A 328 -18.80 -1.76 -4.03
CA GLN A 328 -17.53 -1.27 -4.59
C GLN A 328 -16.63 -2.41 -5.06
N HIS A 329 -17.06 -3.65 -4.89
CA HIS A 329 -16.30 -4.85 -5.18
C HIS A 329 -16.16 -5.08 -6.69
N ARG A 330 -14.93 -5.21 -7.16
CA ARG A 330 -14.55 -5.44 -8.54
C ARG A 330 -13.55 -6.59 -8.62
N VAL A 331 -13.73 -7.48 -9.59
CA VAL A 331 -12.95 -8.72 -9.71
C VAL A 331 -12.59 -9.00 -11.17
N ALA A 332 -11.34 -9.26 -11.44
CA ALA A 332 -10.85 -9.69 -12.77
C ALA A 332 -10.73 -11.22 -12.82
N SER A 333 -11.87 -11.91 -12.87
CA SER A 333 -11.94 -13.36 -13.02
C SER A 333 -13.11 -13.75 -13.90
N TRP A 334 -12.89 -14.64 -14.87
CA TRP A 334 -13.96 -15.19 -15.70
C TRP A 334 -14.99 -16.00 -14.91
N LEU A 335 -14.66 -16.45 -13.70
CA LEU A 335 -15.64 -17.06 -12.78
C LEU A 335 -16.77 -16.11 -12.36
N CYS A 336 -16.58 -14.82 -12.53
CA CYS A 336 -17.59 -13.79 -12.25
C CYS A 336 -18.51 -13.50 -13.45
N ASP A 337 -18.27 -14.11 -14.62
CA ASP A 337 -19.19 -14.03 -15.78
C ASP A 337 -20.44 -14.87 -15.49
N GLU A 338 -21.62 -14.35 -15.80
CA GLU A 338 -22.92 -15.03 -15.56
C GLU A 338 -23.03 -16.40 -16.25
N ARG A 339 -22.27 -16.63 -17.32
CA ARG A 339 -22.23 -17.88 -18.09
C ARG A 339 -21.29 -18.92 -17.50
N SER A 340 -20.46 -18.54 -16.53
CA SER A 340 -19.45 -19.41 -15.95
C SER A 340 -20.07 -20.42 -14.97
N PRO A 341 -19.50 -21.62 -14.84
CA PRO A 341 -19.90 -22.54 -13.80
C PRO A 341 -19.63 -21.91 -12.42
N ARG A 342 -20.49 -22.18 -11.46
CA ARG A 342 -20.27 -21.74 -10.09
C ARG A 342 -19.06 -22.46 -9.51
N ALA A 343 -18.04 -21.70 -9.15
CA ALA A 343 -16.91 -22.19 -8.36
C ALA A 343 -17.18 -21.91 -6.89
N GLU A 344 -16.88 -22.87 -6.04
CA GLU A 344 -16.96 -22.71 -4.60
C GLU A 344 -15.55 -22.50 -4.02
N MET A 345 -15.40 -21.52 -3.14
CA MET A 345 -14.15 -21.33 -2.42
C MET A 345 -13.80 -22.56 -1.56
N PRO A 346 -12.52 -22.81 -1.28
CA PRO A 346 -12.09 -23.92 -0.42
C PRO A 346 -12.81 -23.97 0.92
N ALA A 347 -13.20 -25.15 1.38
CA ALA A 347 -13.92 -25.34 2.65
C ALA A 347 -13.20 -24.68 3.84
N VAL A 348 -11.86 -24.85 3.91
CA VAL A 348 -11.02 -24.23 4.95
C VAL A 348 -11.20 -22.71 5.00
N LEU A 349 -11.38 -22.06 3.84
CA LEU A 349 -11.60 -20.62 3.80
C LEU A 349 -13.03 -20.25 4.19
N LYS A 350 -14.03 -21.05 3.79
CA LYS A 350 -15.43 -20.88 4.22
C LYS A 350 -15.53 -20.92 5.75
N ASP A 351 -15.00 -21.97 6.37
CA ASP A 351 -15.02 -22.16 7.81
C ASP A 351 -14.32 -21.00 8.55
N ARG A 352 -13.20 -20.50 7.99
CA ARG A 352 -12.50 -19.33 8.54
C ARG A 352 -13.36 -18.07 8.46
N ILE A 353 -13.97 -17.80 7.32
CA ILE A 353 -14.83 -16.62 7.13
C ILE A 353 -16.04 -16.67 8.08
N GLU A 354 -16.64 -17.83 8.28
CA GLU A 354 -17.74 -18.02 9.21
C GLU A 354 -17.30 -17.70 10.66
N ARG A 355 -16.16 -18.23 11.11
CA ARG A 355 -15.60 -17.88 12.43
C ARG A 355 -15.32 -16.38 12.59
N MET A 356 -14.67 -15.77 11.60
CA MET A 356 -14.39 -14.34 11.63
C MET A 356 -15.67 -13.48 11.71
N ARG A 357 -16.78 -13.91 11.08
CA ARG A 357 -18.08 -13.25 11.20
C ARG A 357 -18.65 -13.38 12.60
N GLU A 358 -18.62 -14.60 13.17
CA GLU A 358 -19.10 -14.85 14.54
C GLU A 358 -18.32 -14.05 15.58
N GLU A 359 -17.00 -13.93 15.42
CA GLU A 359 -16.16 -13.09 16.29
C GLU A 359 -16.47 -11.61 16.14
N SER A 360 -16.63 -11.12 14.90
CA SER A 360 -17.02 -9.73 14.64
C SER A 360 -18.37 -9.38 15.25
N GLU A 361 -19.34 -10.29 15.22
CA GLU A 361 -20.65 -10.10 15.86
C GLU A 361 -20.57 -10.11 17.40
N LYS A 362 -19.67 -10.91 17.99
CA LYS A 362 -19.47 -10.98 19.44
C LYS A 362 -18.72 -9.78 20.03
N TYR A 363 -17.79 -9.21 19.30
CA TYR A 363 -16.89 -8.15 19.79
C TYR A 363 -17.10 -6.79 19.08
N GLY A 364 -17.97 -6.71 18.08
CA GLY A 364 -18.28 -5.55 17.26
C GLY A 364 -19.46 -4.74 17.77
N SER A 365 -19.52 -4.53 19.09
CA SER A 365 -20.49 -3.62 19.73
C SER A 365 -19.79 -2.43 20.36
#